data_ba66c50f7ddeca534135c0ae526a996e
#
_entry.id   ba66c50f7ddeca534135c0ae526a996e
#
_cell.length_a   1.000
_cell.length_b   1.000
_cell.length_c   1.000
_cell.angle_alpha   90.00
_cell.angle_beta   90.00
_cell.angle_gamma   90.00
#
_symmetry.space_group_name_H-M   'P 1'
#
loop_
_entity.id
_entity.type
_entity.pdbx_description
1 polymer ?
#
loop_
_entity_poly.entity_id
_entity_poly.type
_entity_poly.pdbx_seq_one_letter_code
_entity_poly.pdbx_strand_id
1 'polypeptide(L)'
;MSSDRVFSPRNPWLMAAVGLTVLIAVVSAAVGFVWLPSLQPGGPVGTLWAEICSAAGLIRAAPEAQPPVPSIYQTTDVVLTPNMLADAGALSIGRGGTLALQCTMCHGARGISEADSPNLAGQYAPVIYKQLQDYRSGARINAIMSPRAKNLTDQDITDLAAYYAYLPRLPGYHPTGEPAPAIVVSGAPMRNIPPCAACHGGLAAKLGSPWLEGESPVYLRRQLDEFAAGTRHNDISEQMRNIARNMTPVEIDAASRYYASQP
;
A
#
# COMPACT_ATOMS: atom_id res chain seq x y z
N MET A 1 41.90 9.64 -55.71
CA MET A 1 41.47 8.27 -55.40
C MET A 1 39.96 8.36 -55.16
N SER A 2 39.15 7.83 -56.08
CA SER A 2 37.71 8.05 -56.04
C SER A 2 37.06 7.25 -54.87
N SER A 3 36.23 7.92 -54.12
CA SER A 3 35.45 7.38 -52.98
C SER A 3 34.55 6.20 -53.40
N ASP A 4 34.26 6.04 -54.67
CA ASP A 4 33.36 5.03 -55.22
C ASP A 4 33.84 3.57 -55.02
N ARG A 5 35.12 3.36 -54.71
CA ARG A 5 35.66 2.01 -54.48
C ARG A 5 35.45 1.52 -53.06
N VAL A 6 35.22 2.40 -52.11
CA VAL A 6 35.04 2.03 -50.68
C VAL A 6 33.68 1.40 -50.45
N PHE A 7 32.63 1.90 -51.09
CA PHE A 7 31.25 1.43 -50.97
C PHE A 7 30.82 0.45 -52.08
N SER A 8 31.79 -0.12 -52.81
CA SER A 8 31.48 -1.12 -53.83
C SER A 8 31.21 -2.48 -53.20
N PRO A 9 30.17 -3.23 -53.65
CA PRO A 9 29.89 -4.60 -53.20
C PRO A 9 30.99 -5.60 -53.55
N ARG A 10 31.99 -5.18 -54.36
CA ARG A 10 33.21 -5.96 -54.65
C ARG A 10 34.34 -5.69 -53.66
N ASN A 11 34.16 -4.75 -52.72
CA ASN A 11 35.17 -4.46 -51.70
C ASN A 11 35.05 -5.50 -50.56
N PRO A 12 36.05 -6.37 -50.36
CA PRO A 12 35.99 -7.45 -49.37
C PRO A 12 35.86 -6.93 -47.93
N TRP A 13 36.44 -5.75 -47.65
CA TRP A 13 36.35 -5.12 -46.34
C TRP A 13 34.93 -4.58 -46.03
N LEU A 14 34.26 -4.01 -47.05
CA LEU A 14 32.87 -3.58 -46.90
C LEU A 14 31.97 -4.78 -46.65
N MET A 15 32.14 -5.86 -47.42
CA MET A 15 31.33 -7.08 -47.24
C MET A 15 31.58 -7.73 -45.86
N ALA A 16 32.82 -7.74 -45.40
CA ALA A 16 33.16 -8.24 -44.07
C ALA A 16 32.55 -7.38 -42.98
N ALA A 17 32.61 -6.06 -43.07
CA ALA A 17 32.03 -5.13 -42.11
C ALA A 17 30.48 -5.27 -42.05
N VAL A 18 29.82 -5.31 -43.21
CA VAL A 18 28.37 -5.51 -43.28
C VAL A 18 27.98 -6.88 -42.70
N GLY A 19 28.72 -7.94 -43.08
CA GLY A 19 28.48 -9.29 -42.55
C GLY A 19 28.63 -9.35 -41.02
N LEU A 20 29.67 -8.73 -40.48
CA LEU A 20 29.88 -8.65 -39.03
C LEU A 20 28.76 -7.87 -38.33
N THR A 21 28.36 -6.72 -38.90
CA THR A 21 27.26 -5.92 -38.32
C THR A 21 25.96 -6.69 -38.31
N VAL A 22 25.61 -7.39 -39.40
CA VAL A 22 24.43 -8.23 -39.46
C VAL A 22 24.50 -9.38 -38.46
N LEU A 23 25.66 -10.02 -38.34
CA LEU A 23 25.85 -11.09 -37.37
C LEU A 23 25.64 -10.60 -35.92
N ILE A 24 26.23 -9.45 -35.57
CA ILE A 24 26.05 -8.83 -34.24
C ILE A 24 24.58 -8.52 -33.99
N ALA A 25 23.89 -7.94 -34.97
CA ALA A 25 22.47 -7.63 -34.84
C ALA A 25 21.60 -8.88 -34.64
N VAL A 26 21.84 -9.94 -35.37
CA VAL A 26 21.13 -11.21 -35.23
C VAL A 26 21.42 -11.88 -33.89
N VAL A 27 22.68 -11.92 -33.46
CA VAL A 27 23.06 -12.47 -32.16
C VAL A 27 22.44 -11.65 -31.02
N SER A 28 22.50 -10.32 -31.11
CA SER A 28 21.88 -9.43 -30.09
C SER A 28 20.37 -9.62 -30.02
N ALA A 29 19.71 -9.76 -31.18
CA ALA A 29 18.28 -10.03 -31.22
C ALA A 29 17.96 -11.42 -30.62
N ALA A 30 18.71 -12.46 -30.96
CA ALA A 30 18.53 -13.79 -30.39
C ALA A 30 18.73 -13.82 -28.86
N VAL A 31 19.78 -13.14 -28.37
CA VAL A 31 20.03 -13.02 -26.93
C VAL A 31 18.94 -12.18 -26.24
N GLY A 32 18.61 -11.02 -26.76
CA GLY A 32 17.65 -10.10 -26.14
C GLY A 32 16.20 -10.59 -26.20
N PHE A 33 15.79 -11.21 -27.31
CA PHE A 33 14.38 -11.54 -27.55
C PHE A 33 14.03 -13.03 -27.35
N VAL A 34 15.02 -13.91 -27.28
CA VAL A 34 14.77 -15.33 -27.14
C VAL A 34 15.43 -15.88 -25.86
N TRP A 35 16.73 -15.67 -25.73
CA TRP A 35 17.48 -16.30 -24.64
C TRP A 35 17.22 -15.65 -23.28
N LEU A 36 17.31 -14.33 -23.14
CA LEU A 36 17.05 -13.65 -21.85
C LEU A 36 15.61 -13.87 -21.34
N PRO A 37 14.57 -13.77 -22.17
CA PRO A 37 13.20 -14.06 -21.70
C PRO A 37 13.00 -15.53 -21.31
N SER A 38 13.72 -16.48 -21.94
CA SER A 38 13.60 -17.90 -21.59
C SER A 38 14.20 -18.25 -20.22
N LEU A 39 15.06 -17.39 -19.68
CA LEU A 39 15.65 -17.55 -18.33
C LEU A 39 14.74 -16.99 -17.22
N GLN A 40 13.68 -16.25 -17.55
CA GLN A 40 12.75 -15.72 -16.56
C GLN A 40 11.74 -16.79 -16.13
N PRO A 41 11.62 -17.09 -14.81
CA PRO A 41 10.64 -18.06 -14.35
C PRO A 41 9.23 -17.57 -14.61
N GLY A 42 8.48 -18.25 -15.48
CA GLY A 42 7.05 -18.00 -15.74
C GLY A 42 6.68 -17.29 -17.02
N GLY A 43 7.62 -17.03 -17.94
CA GLY A 43 7.34 -16.34 -19.19
C GLY A 43 7.20 -17.25 -20.42
N PRO A 44 6.01 -17.57 -20.93
CA PRO A 44 5.87 -18.08 -22.28
C PRO A 44 6.20 -16.98 -23.30
N VAL A 45 6.73 -17.36 -24.45
CA VAL A 45 7.13 -16.46 -25.57
C VAL A 45 6.02 -15.45 -25.98
N GLY A 46 4.75 -15.74 -25.62
CA GLY A 46 3.61 -14.83 -25.82
C GLY A 46 3.67 -13.51 -25.02
N THR A 47 4.44 -13.44 -23.95
CA THR A 47 4.57 -12.21 -23.13
C THR A 47 5.47 -11.17 -23.79
N LEU A 48 6.48 -11.58 -24.57
CA LEU A 48 7.41 -10.67 -25.23
C LEU A 48 6.72 -9.76 -26.26
N TRP A 49 5.86 -10.37 -27.10
CA TRP A 49 5.08 -9.61 -28.07
C TRP A 49 4.14 -8.64 -27.39
N ALA A 50 3.59 -9.08 -26.31
CA ALA A 50 2.72 -8.30 -25.47
C ALA A 50 3.43 -7.12 -24.77
N GLU A 51 4.67 -7.24 -24.37
CA GLU A 51 5.47 -6.16 -23.78
C GLU A 51 5.90 -5.15 -24.85
N ILE A 52 6.26 -5.61 -26.03
CA ILE A 52 6.53 -4.74 -27.19
C ILE A 52 5.31 -3.89 -27.55
N CYS A 53 4.13 -4.51 -27.61
CA CYS A 53 2.88 -3.81 -27.89
C CYS A 53 2.55 -2.79 -26.79
N SER A 54 2.78 -3.13 -25.52
CA SER A 54 2.58 -2.23 -24.39
C SER A 54 3.55 -1.04 -24.42
N ALA A 55 4.82 -1.29 -24.72
CA ALA A 55 5.83 -0.23 -24.89
C ALA A 55 5.54 0.69 -26.08
N ALA A 56 4.90 0.17 -27.10
CA ALA A 56 4.43 0.93 -28.29
C ALA A 56 3.10 1.68 -28.04
N GLY A 57 2.51 1.59 -26.83
CA GLY A 57 1.25 2.25 -26.51
C GLY A 57 0.01 1.58 -27.12
N LEU A 58 0.16 0.39 -27.67
CA LEU A 58 -0.98 -0.38 -28.20
C LEU A 58 -1.75 -1.00 -27.03
N ILE A 59 -3.03 -0.62 -26.94
CA ILE A 59 -3.92 -1.14 -25.88
C ILE A 59 -4.08 -2.66 -26.09
N ARG A 60 -3.70 -3.43 -25.10
CA ARG A 60 -4.04 -4.84 -25.04
C ARG A 60 -5.54 -5.03 -24.86
N ALA A 61 -6.11 -5.99 -25.59
CA ALA A 61 -7.25 -6.68 -25.04
C ALA A 61 -6.83 -7.26 -23.68
N ALA A 62 -7.46 -6.77 -22.61
CA ALA A 62 -7.19 -7.31 -21.27
C ALA A 62 -7.23 -8.84 -21.35
N PRO A 63 -6.29 -9.58 -20.75
CA PRO A 63 -6.44 -11.01 -20.59
C PRO A 63 -7.86 -11.23 -20.08
N GLU A 64 -8.57 -12.17 -20.70
CA GLU A 64 -9.94 -12.50 -20.30
C GLU A 64 -9.95 -12.61 -18.78
N ALA A 65 -10.68 -11.68 -18.13
CA ALA A 65 -10.62 -11.54 -16.68
C ALA A 65 -10.95 -12.91 -16.12
N GLN A 66 -9.97 -13.52 -15.47
CA GLN A 66 -10.25 -14.77 -14.75
C GLN A 66 -11.44 -14.47 -13.87
N PRO A 67 -12.47 -15.33 -13.90
CA PRO A 67 -13.63 -15.12 -13.05
C PRO A 67 -13.12 -14.85 -11.63
N PRO A 68 -13.59 -13.79 -10.97
CA PRO A 68 -13.09 -13.42 -9.66
C PRO A 68 -13.14 -14.68 -8.79
N VAL A 69 -11.98 -15.14 -8.34
CA VAL A 69 -11.94 -16.21 -7.34
C VAL A 69 -12.78 -15.68 -6.20
N PRO A 70 -13.89 -16.35 -5.82
CA PRO A 70 -14.75 -15.86 -4.76
C PRO A 70 -13.85 -15.61 -3.55
N SER A 71 -13.78 -14.37 -3.12
CA SER A 71 -13.03 -14.06 -1.91
C SER A 71 -13.72 -14.80 -0.77
N ILE A 72 -13.09 -15.85 -0.26
CA ILE A 72 -13.55 -16.57 0.93
C ILE A 72 -13.49 -15.69 2.18
N TYR A 73 -12.91 -14.51 2.05
CA TYR A 73 -12.79 -13.52 3.13
C TYR A 73 -13.82 -12.42 2.90
N GLN A 74 -14.59 -12.15 3.94
CA GLN A 74 -15.47 -11.00 3.97
C GLN A 74 -14.61 -9.73 3.94
N THR A 75 -14.70 -8.96 2.87
CA THR A 75 -14.14 -7.62 2.80
C THR A 75 -15.02 -6.65 3.60
N THR A 76 -14.53 -5.43 3.84
CA THR A 76 -15.33 -4.42 4.54
C THR A 76 -16.55 -4.01 3.73
N ASP A 77 -17.72 -3.99 4.38
CA ASP A 77 -18.99 -3.44 3.84
C ASP A 77 -19.23 -2.00 4.33
N VAL A 78 -18.27 -1.42 5.06
CA VAL A 78 -18.42 -0.10 5.67
C VAL A 78 -18.37 0.98 4.61
N VAL A 79 -19.47 1.71 4.46
CA VAL A 79 -19.56 2.89 3.60
C VAL A 79 -19.11 4.11 4.40
N LEU A 80 -18.06 4.77 3.91
CA LEU A 80 -17.55 6.01 4.50
C LEU A 80 -18.07 7.20 3.70
N THR A 81 -18.49 8.25 4.41
CA THR A 81 -18.99 9.49 3.81
C THR A 81 -18.18 10.69 4.30
N PRO A 82 -18.04 11.77 3.49
CA PRO A 82 -17.36 13.00 3.91
C PRO A 82 -17.93 13.63 5.18
N ASN A 83 -19.22 13.45 5.45
CA ASN A 83 -19.88 13.98 6.64
C ASN A 83 -19.31 13.40 7.95
N MET A 84 -18.67 12.23 7.89
CA MET A 84 -17.98 11.63 9.05
C MET A 84 -16.71 12.40 9.48
N LEU A 85 -16.26 13.36 8.66
CA LEU A 85 -15.15 14.27 9.00
C LEU A 85 -15.64 15.56 9.68
N ALA A 86 -16.94 15.79 9.72
CA ALA A 86 -17.51 16.95 10.40
C ALA A 86 -17.31 16.86 11.91
N ASP A 87 -17.22 18.01 12.57
CA ASP A 87 -17.09 18.08 14.02
C ASP A 87 -18.28 17.38 14.71
N ALA A 88 -17.94 16.49 15.62
CA ALA A 88 -18.93 15.80 16.42
C ALA A 88 -19.47 16.70 17.53
N GLY A 89 -20.76 16.56 17.84
CA GLY A 89 -21.37 17.30 18.94
C GLY A 89 -20.80 16.88 20.31
N ALA A 90 -20.74 17.82 21.25
CA ALA A 90 -20.19 17.63 22.58
C ALA A 90 -20.80 16.42 23.35
N LEU A 91 -22.06 16.13 23.10
CA LEU A 91 -22.75 15.00 23.72
C LEU A 91 -22.20 13.64 23.25
N SER A 92 -21.92 13.52 21.96
CA SER A 92 -21.29 12.31 21.37
C SER A 92 -19.87 12.11 21.89
N ILE A 93 -19.08 13.19 21.95
CA ILE A 93 -17.73 13.19 22.51
C ILE A 93 -17.76 12.76 23.98
N GLY A 94 -18.69 13.30 24.79
CA GLY A 94 -18.81 12.96 26.22
C GLY A 94 -19.17 11.50 26.44
N ARG A 95 -20.14 10.95 25.69
CA ARG A 95 -20.47 9.52 25.75
C ARG A 95 -19.31 8.64 25.31
N GLY A 96 -18.65 9.01 24.21
CA GLY A 96 -17.47 8.33 23.72
C GLY A 96 -16.33 8.29 24.74
N GLY A 97 -16.10 9.40 25.46
CA GLY A 97 -15.13 9.47 26.56
C GLY A 97 -15.43 8.49 27.69
N THR A 98 -16.72 8.34 28.05
CA THR A 98 -17.15 7.36 29.06
C THR A 98 -16.93 5.93 28.57
N LEU A 99 -17.31 5.63 27.33
CA LEU A 99 -17.08 4.30 26.72
C LEU A 99 -15.59 3.97 26.59
N ALA A 100 -14.76 4.96 26.30
CA ALA A 100 -13.32 4.81 26.09
C ALA A 100 -12.57 4.34 27.35
N LEU A 101 -13.13 4.49 28.56
CA LEU A 101 -12.53 4.01 29.81
C LEU A 101 -12.14 2.53 29.76
N GLN A 102 -12.92 1.69 29.09
CA GLN A 102 -12.61 0.28 28.91
C GLN A 102 -11.50 -0.01 27.89
N CYS A 103 -11.08 0.98 27.11
CA CYS A 103 -10.05 0.88 26.06
C CYS A 103 -8.67 1.33 26.56
N THR A 104 -8.63 2.06 27.69
CA THR A 104 -7.42 2.72 28.20
C THR A 104 -6.30 1.77 28.58
N MET A 105 -6.62 0.53 28.96
CA MET A 105 -5.61 -0.47 29.34
C MET A 105 -4.61 -0.75 28.22
N CYS A 106 -5.06 -0.74 26.97
CA CYS A 106 -4.21 -1.05 25.81
C CYS A 106 -3.88 0.20 24.97
N HIS A 107 -4.83 1.14 24.89
CA HIS A 107 -4.68 2.34 24.06
C HIS A 107 -4.26 3.58 24.87
N GLY A 108 -3.99 3.42 26.17
CA GLY A 108 -3.59 4.51 27.06
C GLY A 108 -4.75 5.43 27.47
N ALA A 109 -4.62 6.07 28.64
CA ALA A 109 -5.65 6.94 29.18
C ALA A 109 -5.95 8.19 28.32
N ARG A 110 -4.99 8.59 27.50
CA ARG A 110 -5.09 9.73 26.58
C ARG A 110 -5.22 9.29 25.12
N GLY A 111 -5.48 8.00 24.87
CA GLY A 111 -5.52 7.44 23.52
C GLY A 111 -4.14 7.27 22.86
N ILE A 112 -3.06 7.35 23.65
CA ILE A 112 -1.69 7.07 23.24
C ILE A 112 -1.22 5.82 23.97
N SER A 113 -0.87 4.80 23.20
CA SER A 113 -0.46 3.50 23.72
C SER A 113 1.01 3.49 24.13
N GLU A 114 1.29 2.89 25.27
CA GLU A 114 2.66 2.55 25.71
C GLU A 114 3.02 1.09 25.35
N ALA A 115 2.11 0.41 24.66
CA ALA A 115 2.27 -0.94 24.17
C ALA A 115 2.19 -0.97 22.63
N ASP A 116 2.33 -2.13 22.02
CA ASP A 116 2.22 -2.28 20.56
C ASP A 116 0.75 -2.29 20.05
N SER A 117 -0.12 -1.53 20.72
CA SER A 117 -1.47 -1.21 20.27
C SER A 117 -1.47 0.14 19.56
N PRO A 118 -2.38 0.37 18.60
CA PRO A 118 -2.38 1.63 17.89
C PRO A 118 -2.76 2.81 18.78
N ASN A 119 -2.19 3.96 18.48
CA ASN A 119 -2.61 5.25 19.00
C ASN A 119 -3.97 5.61 18.40
N LEU A 120 -4.88 6.10 19.21
CA LEU A 120 -6.23 6.47 18.79
C LEU A 120 -6.47 7.98 18.86
N ALA A 121 -5.70 8.70 19.67
CA ALA A 121 -5.83 10.15 19.84
C ALA A 121 -5.57 10.90 18.53
N GLY A 122 -6.52 11.74 18.13
CA GLY A 122 -6.45 12.53 16.91
C GLY A 122 -6.54 11.71 15.61
N GLN A 123 -6.85 10.42 15.69
CA GLN A 123 -7.13 9.61 14.51
C GLN A 123 -8.46 10.07 13.88
N TYR A 124 -8.57 9.99 12.57
CA TYR A 124 -9.80 10.38 11.86
C TYR A 124 -11.00 9.55 12.29
N ALA A 125 -12.14 10.21 12.58
CA ALA A 125 -13.37 9.56 12.99
C ALA A 125 -13.79 8.43 12.04
N PRO A 126 -13.81 8.60 10.70
CA PRO A 126 -14.16 7.52 9.77
C PRO A 126 -13.21 6.31 9.86
N VAL A 127 -11.95 6.51 10.24
CA VAL A 127 -11.00 5.40 10.44
C VAL A 127 -11.36 4.59 11.68
N ILE A 128 -11.56 5.26 12.83
CA ILE A 128 -11.98 4.59 14.08
C ILE A 128 -13.30 3.86 13.85
N TYR A 129 -14.29 4.55 13.28
CA TYR A 129 -15.60 3.98 12.95
C TYR A 129 -15.46 2.70 12.12
N LYS A 130 -14.74 2.80 11.00
CA LYS A 130 -14.52 1.66 10.11
C LYS A 130 -13.87 0.47 10.82
N GLN A 131 -12.79 0.71 11.57
CA GLN A 131 -12.08 -0.39 12.22
C GLN A 131 -12.95 -1.09 13.28
N LEU A 132 -13.73 -0.36 14.05
CA LEU A 132 -14.64 -0.95 15.03
C LEU A 132 -15.77 -1.74 14.35
N GLN A 133 -16.34 -1.22 13.27
CA GLN A 133 -17.33 -1.94 12.46
C GLN A 133 -16.74 -3.23 11.87
N ASP A 134 -15.53 -3.16 11.32
CA ASP A 134 -14.86 -4.33 10.74
C ASP A 134 -14.53 -5.40 11.78
N TYR A 135 -14.12 -5.00 12.99
CA TYR A 135 -13.93 -5.96 14.10
C TYR A 135 -15.25 -6.57 14.56
N ARG A 136 -16.33 -5.79 14.57
CA ARG A 136 -17.66 -6.26 14.98
C ARG A 136 -18.25 -7.24 13.97
N SER A 137 -18.10 -6.96 12.68
CA SER A 137 -18.61 -7.78 11.57
C SER A 137 -17.77 -9.02 11.29
N GLY A 138 -16.49 -9.03 11.72
CA GLY A 138 -15.53 -10.08 11.40
C GLY A 138 -14.74 -9.83 10.09
N ALA A 139 -14.95 -8.70 9.41
CA ALA A 139 -14.13 -8.29 8.26
C ALA A 139 -12.66 -8.02 8.66
N ARG A 140 -12.43 -7.66 9.93
CA ARG A 140 -11.12 -7.64 10.57
C ARG A 140 -11.15 -8.50 11.83
N ILE A 141 -10.21 -9.44 11.93
CA ILE A 141 -10.14 -10.36 13.06
C ILE A 141 -8.92 -10.04 13.93
N ASN A 142 -9.16 -9.96 15.24
CA ASN A 142 -8.12 -9.85 16.24
C ASN A 142 -8.62 -10.43 17.56
N ALA A 143 -7.79 -11.22 18.24
CA ALA A 143 -8.17 -11.95 19.46
C ALA A 143 -8.65 -11.03 20.60
N ILE A 144 -8.18 -9.77 20.63
CA ILE A 144 -8.55 -8.79 21.67
C ILE A 144 -9.67 -7.87 21.18
N MET A 145 -9.52 -7.31 19.98
CA MET A 145 -10.43 -6.26 19.49
C MET A 145 -11.78 -6.82 19.02
N SER A 146 -11.82 -8.02 18.38
CA SER A 146 -13.08 -8.57 17.91
C SER A 146 -14.09 -8.84 19.05
N PRO A 147 -13.73 -9.47 20.18
CA PRO A 147 -14.63 -9.59 21.31
C PRO A 147 -15.06 -8.25 21.92
N ARG A 148 -14.19 -7.24 21.91
CA ARG A 148 -14.52 -5.91 22.44
C ARG A 148 -15.52 -5.16 21.55
N ALA A 149 -15.35 -5.24 20.24
CA ALA A 149 -16.23 -4.58 19.28
C ALA A 149 -17.59 -5.25 19.14
N LYS A 150 -17.69 -6.57 19.41
CA LYS A 150 -18.88 -7.38 19.19
C LYS A 150 -20.14 -6.83 19.83
N ASN A 151 -20.02 -6.25 21.03
CA ASN A 151 -21.16 -5.76 21.82
C ASN A 151 -21.41 -4.25 21.68
N LEU A 152 -20.62 -3.54 20.86
CA LEU A 152 -20.83 -2.12 20.61
C LEU A 152 -22.01 -1.90 19.68
N THR A 153 -22.89 -0.98 20.03
CA THR A 153 -23.94 -0.50 19.13
C THR A 153 -23.36 0.45 18.07
N ASP A 154 -24.12 0.76 17.03
CA ASP A 154 -23.70 1.76 16.01
C ASP A 154 -23.46 3.12 16.64
N GLN A 155 -24.26 3.48 17.64
CA GLN A 155 -24.11 4.73 18.39
C GLN A 155 -22.83 4.72 19.22
N ASP A 156 -22.51 3.62 19.90
CA ASP A 156 -21.27 3.51 20.69
C ASP A 156 -20.03 3.66 19.79
N ILE A 157 -20.05 3.03 18.61
CA ILE A 157 -18.98 3.13 17.63
C ILE A 157 -18.83 4.56 17.13
N THR A 158 -19.96 5.23 16.86
CA THR A 158 -19.96 6.64 16.43
C THR A 158 -19.40 7.55 17.51
N ASP A 159 -19.82 7.35 18.76
CA ASP A 159 -19.38 8.15 19.91
C ASP A 159 -17.88 7.93 20.23
N LEU A 160 -17.42 6.68 20.18
CA LEU A 160 -15.99 6.37 20.30
C LEU A 160 -15.15 7.02 19.19
N ALA A 161 -15.63 6.96 17.95
CA ALA A 161 -14.97 7.59 16.81
C ALA A 161 -14.89 9.11 16.99
N ALA A 162 -15.97 9.74 17.45
CA ALA A 162 -16.04 11.16 17.77
C ALA A 162 -15.04 11.55 18.88
N TYR A 163 -15.01 10.77 19.96
CA TYR A 163 -14.14 11.04 21.11
C TYR A 163 -12.65 10.96 20.72
N TYR A 164 -12.23 9.87 20.10
CA TYR A 164 -10.82 9.72 19.74
C TYR A 164 -10.36 10.71 18.68
N ALA A 165 -11.22 11.08 17.74
CA ALA A 165 -10.92 12.12 16.76
C ALA A 165 -10.82 13.52 17.38
N TYR A 166 -11.56 13.78 18.46
CA TYR A 166 -11.50 15.03 19.22
C TYR A 166 -10.22 15.17 20.03
N LEU A 167 -9.63 14.07 20.50
CA LEU A 167 -8.40 14.13 21.29
C LEU A 167 -7.26 14.73 20.45
N PRO A 168 -6.39 15.55 21.07
CA PRO A 168 -5.26 16.12 20.37
C PRO A 168 -4.28 15.02 19.95
N ARG A 169 -3.71 15.15 18.76
CA ARG A 169 -2.53 14.38 18.38
C ARG A 169 -1.38 14.81 19.28
N LEU A 170 -0.78 13.85 19.94
CA LEU A 170 0.41 14.10 20.73
C LEU A 170 1.64 13.69 19.89
N PRO A 171 2.75 14.41 19.99
CA PRO A 171 4.00 14.00 19.37
C PRO A 171 4.34 12.57 19.77
N GLY A 172 4.86 11.80 18.85
CA GLY A 172 5.39 10.47 19.15
C GLY A 172 6.42 10.55 20.28
N TYR A 173 6.54 9.49 21.07
CA TYR A 173 7.38 9.47 22.27
C TYR A 173 8.86 9.74 21.97
N HIS A 174 9.32 9.48 20.77
CA HIS A 174 10.69 9.70 20.30
C HIS A 174 10.73 10.18 18.85
N PRO A 175 10.29 11.40 18.51
CA PRO A 175 10.42 11.90 17.16
C PRO A 175 11.91 12.09 16.83
N THR A 176 12.47 11.20 16.04
CA THR A 176 13.87 11.27 15.61
C THR A 176 14.04 12.10 14.34
N GLY A 177 12.94 12.39 13.64
CA GLY A 177 12.96 13.16 12.40
C GLY A 177 13.75 12.46 11.29
N GLU A 178 13.71 11.13 11.22
CA GLU A 178 14.39 10.39 10.17
C GLU A 178 13.95 10.88 8.77
N PRO A 179 14.89 10.98 7.82
CA PRO A 179 14.55 11.38 6.46
C PRO A 179 13.59 10.37 5.83
N ALA A 180 12.61 10.87 5.08
CA ALA A 180 11.61 10.03 4.44
C ALA A 180 12.26 9.07 3.42
N PRO A 181 12.07 7.75 3.56
CA PRO A 181 12.59 6.79 2.60
C PRO A 181 11.85 6.91 1.25
N ALA A 182 12.50 6.49 0.17
CA ALA A 182 11.96 6.59 -1.19
C ALA A 182 10.57 5.95 -1.31
N ILE A 183 10.32 4.84 -0.63
CA ILE A 183 9.02 4.15 -0.66
C ILE A 183 7.88 5.04 -0.12
N VAL A 184 8.16 5.93 0.80
CA VAL A 184 7.17 6.85 1.37
C VAL A 184 6.88 8.02 0.44
N VAL A 185 7.92 8.64 -0.14
CA VAL A 185 7.78 9.88 -0.93
C VAL A 185 7.60 9.66 -2.43
N SER A 186 8.17 8.58 -2.97
CA SER A 186 8.17 8.28 -4.41
C SER A 186 7.43 6.97 -4.73
N GLY A 187 7.28 6.09 -3.76
CA GLY A 187 6.78 4.74 -4.00
C GLY A 187 7.73 3.89 -4.83
N ALA A 188 7.18 2.89 -5.51
CA ALA A 188 7.86 2.07 -6.49
C ALA A 188 6.92 1.81 -7.69
N PRO A 189 6.77 2.76 -8.62
CA PRO A 189 5.76 2.72 -9.69
C PRO A 189 5.86 1.46 -10.55
N MET A 190 7.07 0.96 -10.81
CA MET A 190 7.28 -0.28 -11.58
C MET A 190 6.73 -1.54 -10.90
N ARG A 191 6.43 -1.45 -9.60
CA ARG A 191 5.80 -2.51 -8.79
C ARG A 191 4.38 -2.15 -8.35
N ASN A 192 3.77 -1.14 -8.97
CA ASN A 192 2.44 -0.63 -8.62
C ASN A 192 2.31 -0.16 -7.17
N ILE A 193 3.39 0.37 -6.59
CA ILE A 193 3.39 0.95 -5.25
C ILE A 193 3.38 2.48 -5.37
N PRO A 194 2.25 3.15 -5.09
CA PRO A 194 2.20 4.62 -5.03
C PRO A 194 2.97 5.10 -3.80
N PRO A 195 3.36 6.39 -3.74
CA PRO A 195 3.90 6.98 -2.51
C PRO A 195 2.95 6.78 -1.33
N CYS A 196 3.43 6.30 -0.20
CA CYS A 196 2.60 6.11 1.00
C CYS A 196 1.95 7.43 1.43
N ALA A 197 2.71 8.54 1.37
CA ALA A 197 2.25 9.89 1.71
C ALA A 197 1.09 10.39 0.83
N ALA A 198 0.87 9.83 -0.37
CA ALA A 198 -0.27 10.21 -1.22
C ALA A 198 -1.63 9.87 -0.59
N CYS A 199 -1.69 8.86 0.27
CA CYS A 199 -2.90 8.47 0.98
C CYS A 199 -2.81 8.73 2.50
N HIS A 200 -1.61 8.63 3.09
CA HIS A 200 -1.35 8.76 4.51
C HIS A 200 -0.65 10.08 4.88
N GLY A 201 -0.71 11.09 4.02
CA GLY A 201 0.06 12.33 4.11
C GLY A 201 -0.64 13.49 4.79
N GLY A 202 -1.28 13.29 5.90
CA GLY A 202 -1.66 14.39 6.81
C GLY A 202 -2.90 15.20 6.46
N LEU A 203 -3.44 15.10 5.28
CA LEU A 203 -4.75 15.63 4.96
C LEU A 203 -5.73 14.47 4.87
N ALA A 204 -6.97 14.70 5.28
CA ALA A 204 -8.07 13.75 5.05
C ALA A 204 -8.32 13.52 3.53
N ALA A 205 -7.24 13.54 2.75
CA ALA A 205 -7.26 13.48 1.30
C ALA A 205 -7.87 12.17 0.80
N LYS A 206 -7.75 11.11 1.60
CA LYS A 206 -8.35 9.82 1.27
C LYS A 206 -9.13 9.28 2.45
N LEU A 207 -10.44 9.33 2.31
CA LEU A 207 -11.36 8.85 3.34
C LEU A 207 -11.07 7.37 3.67
N GLY A 208 -10.91 7.07 4.96
CA GLY A 208 -10.59 5.74 5.46
C GLY A 208 -9.09 5.41 5.55
N SER A 209 -8.21 6.29 5.06
CA SER A 209 -6.76 6.15 5.30
C SER A 209 -6.40 6.67 6.68
N PRO A 210 -5.74 5.87 7.54
CA PRO A 210 -5.34 6.31 8.87
C PRO A 210 -4.17 7.30 8.84
N TRP A 211 -4.13 8.13 9.85
CA TRP A 211 -2.92 8.83 10.26
C TRP A 211 -1.92 7.81 10.80
N LEU A 212 -0.67 7.86 10.40
CA LEU A 212 0.36 6.87 10.75
C LEU A 212 1.50 7.43 11.62
N GLU A 213 1.67 8.76 11.64
CA GLU A 213 2.76 9.41 12.35
C GLU A 213 2.62 9.19 13.86
N GLY A 214 3.74 8.89 14.50
CA GLY A 214 3.80 8.58 15.92
C GLY A 214 3.28 7.19 16.33
N GLU A 215 2.90 6.34 15.38
CA GLU A 215 2.48 4.97 15.68
C GLU A 215 3.66 4.06 16.06
N SER A 216 3.40 3.00 16.86
CA SER A 216 4.41 1.98 17.15
C SER A 216 4.97 1.36 15.86
N PRO A 217 6.30 1.32 15.69
CA PRO A 217 6.91 0.69 14.51
C PRO A 217 6.63 -0.81 14.45
N VAL A 218 6.47 -1.46 15.60
CA VAL A 218 6.10 -2.88 15.71
C VAL A 218 4.67 -3.09 15.22
N TYR A 219 3.75 -2.20 15.61
CA TYR A 219 2.37 -2.23 15.13
C TYR A 219 2.30 -2.00 13.62
N LEU A 220 2.95 -0.95 13.11
CA LEU A 220 2.94 -0.62 11.68
C LEU A 220 3.49 -1.76 10.84
N ARG A 221 4.65 -2.31 11.23
CA ARG A 221 5.26 -3.45 10.55
C ARG A 221 4.33 -4.65 10.51
N ARG A 222 3.77 -5.03 11.65
CA ARG A 222 2.81 -6.15 11.73
C ARG A 222 1.62 -5.93 10.81
N GLN A 223 1.07 -4.70 10.74
CA GLN A 223 -0.06 -4.43 9.88
C GLN A 223 0.28 -4.56 8.38
N LEU A 224 1.47 -4.13 7.96
CA LEU A 224 1.95 -4.32 6.58
C LEU A 224 2.19 -5.80 6.28
N ASP A 225 2.80 -6.54 7.20
CA ASP A 225 3.02 -7.99 7.06
C ASP A 225 1.67 -8.75 6.97
N GLU A 226 0.68 -8.40 7.79
CA GLU A 226 -0.66 -8.98 7.74
C GLU A 226 -1.39 -8.68 6.42
N PHE A 227 -1.25 -7.48 5.87
CA PHE A 227 -1.78 -7.14 4.54
C PHE A 227 -1.04 -7.91 3.44
N ALA A 228 0.28 -8.01 3.49
CA ALA A 228 1.07 -8.76 2.52
C ALA A 228 0.69 -10.25 2.51
N ALA A 229 0.49 -10.84 3.68
CA ALA A 229 0.06 -12.22 3.85
C ALA A 229 -1.44 -12.44 3.52
N GLY A 230 -2.24 -11.36 3.41
CA GLY A 230 -3.68 -11.44 3.21
C GLY A 230 -4.48 -11.85 4.45
N THR A 231 -3.83 -12.01 5.61
CA THR A 231 -4.50 -12.29 6.90
C THR A 231 -5.29 -11.09 7.41
N ARG A 232 -4.86 -9.87 7.09
CA ARG A 232 -5.65 -8.66 7.17
C ARG A 232 -6.18 -8.31 5.78
N HIS A 233 -7.49 -8.25 5.63
CA HIS A 233 -8.18 -8.12 4.33
C HIS A 233 -9.35 -7.13 4.34
N ASN A 234 -9.42 -6.30 5.38
CA ASN A 234 -10.48 -5.30 5.52
C ASN A 234 -10.17 -3.96 4.82
N ASP A 235 -9.23 -3.94 3.92
CA ASP A 235 -8.87 -2.79 3.11
C ASP A 235 -9.84 -2.59 1.94
N ILE A 236 -10.25 -1.34 1.73
CA ILE A 236 -11.16 -0.96 0.65
C ILE A 236 -10.48 -1.24 -0.70
N SER A 237 -11.15 -2.00 -1.57
CA SER A 237 -10.68 -2.34 -2.92
C SER A 237 -9.28 -2.96 -2.94
N GLU A 238 -8.92 -3.74 -1.94
CA GLU A 238 -7.63 -4.44 -1.82
C GLU A 238 -6.38 -3.55 -1.88
N GLN A 239 -6.51 -2.27 -1.64
CA GLN A 239 -5.44 -1.29 -1.87
C GLN A 239 -4.19 -1.58 -1.05
N MET A 240 -4.36 -1.80 0.26
CA MET A 240 -3.21 -2.07 1.13
C MET A 240 -2.61 -3.45 0.90
N ARG A 241 -3.42 -4.46 0.61
CA ARG A 241 -2.92 -5.79 0.23
C ARG A 241 -2.10 -5.75 -1.06
N ASN A 242 -2.58 -5.02 -2.07
CA ASN A 242 -1.87 -4.88 -3.34
C ASN A 242 -0.54 -4.14 -3.17
N ILE A 243 -0.49 -3.12 -2.32
CA ILE A 243 0.74 -2.40 -1.99
C ILE A 243 1.70 -3.31 -1.20
N ALA A 244 1.25 -3.86 -0.08
CA ALA A 244 2.10 -4.57 0.86
C ALA A 244 2.71 -5.86 0.26
N ARG A 245 1.99 -6.59 -0.59
CA ARG A 245 2.50 -7.77 -1.31
C ARG A 245 3.69 -7.46 -2.22
N ASN A 246 3.74 -6.24 -2.74
CA ASN A 246 4.79 -5.80 -3.65
C ASN A 246 5.95 -5.08 -2.93
N MET A 247 5.85 -4.86 -1.61
CA MET A 247 6.94 -4.31 -0.80
C MET A 247 7.95 -5.39 -0.41
N THR A 248 9.20 -5.00 -0.36
CA THR A 248 10.25 -5.84 0.25
C THR A 248 10.22 -5.72 1.77
N PRO A 249 10.75 -6.71 2.52
CA PRO A 249 10.83 -6.62 3.99
C PRO A 249 11.62 -5.39 4.48
N VAL A 250 12.61 -4.95 3.71
CA VAL A 250 13.42 -3.74 4.01
C VAL A 250 12.57 -2.48 3.86
N GLU A 251 11.71 -2.40 2.85
CA GLU A 251 10.80 -1.26 2.63
C GLU A 251 9.69 -1.21 3.68
N ILE A 252 9.15 -2.36 4.08
CA ILE A 252 8.19 -2.46 5.19
C ILE A 252 8.81 -1.92 6.48
N ASP A 253 10.03 -2.35 6.79
CA ASP A 253 10.75 -1.90 7.96
C ASP A 253 11.08 -0.38 7.91
N ALA A 254 11.57 0.10 6.77
CA ALA A 254 11.89 1.51 6.57
C ALA A 254 10.65 2.43 6.69
N ALA A 255 9.53 2.04 6.08
CA ALA A 255 8.27 2.79 6.18
C ALA A 255 7.73 2.80 7.62
N SER A 256 7.79 1.66 8.31
CA SER A 256 7.33 1.53 9.70
C SER A 256 8.14 2.40 10.66
N ARG A 257 9.47 2.40 10.55
CA ARG A 257 10.34 3.27 11.36
C ARG A 257 10.13 4.75 11.04
N TYR A 258 10.03 5.08 9.76
CA TYR A 258 9.80 6.47 9.36
C TYR A 258 8.54 7.04 10.01
N TYR A 259 7.39 6.41 9.83
CA TYR A 259 6.15 6.92 10.42
C TYR A 259 6.16 6.92 11.95
N ALA A 260 6.83 5.96 12.57
CA ALA A 260 6.98 5.94 14.02
C ALA A 260 7.86 7.08 14.55
N SER A 261 8.80 7.57 13.74
CA SER A 261 9.73 8.65 14.11
C SER A 261 9.15 10.06 13.89
N GLN A 262 8.03 10.17 13.21
CA GLN A 262 7.39 11.47 12.96
C GLN A 262 6.57 11.92 14.18
N PRO A 263 6.47 13.25 14.40
CA PRO A 263 5.70 13.81 15.52
C PRO A 263 4.20 13.67 15.38
#